data_c96ed327dcbe56681ae18777464032d7
#
_entry.id   c96ed327dcbe56681ae18777464032d7
#
_cell.length_a   1.000
_cell.length_b   1.000
_cell.length_c   1.000
_cell.angle_alpha   90.00
_cell.angle_beta   90.00
_cell.angle_gamma   90.00
#
_symmetry.space_group_name_H-M   'P 1'
#
loop_
_entity.id
_entity.type
_entity.pdbx_description
1 polymer ?
#
loop_
_entity_poly.entity_id
_entity_poly.type
_entity_poly.pdbx_seq_one_letter_code
_entity_poly.pdbx_strand_id
1 'polypeptide(L)'
;ARAVFTDMFFSIFILLSLTSFFWAYTQREKRAFGVLLFFIFAGLAVLTKGPLGILIPSLIVLFFLGVKKDMRFVLNRDFILGIFVFCLISMPWYIFMVKKYGTHFTYEFFYNDHLRRIIEAEHLSNDTWYFYPLATIGSMFPWSLYVVFSFVYLFKKLKKNASPMHLFLAS
;
A
#
# COMPACT_ATOMS: atom_id res chain seq x y z
N ALA A 1 -14.33 18.39 5.62
CA ALA A 1 -13.69 17.86 6.85
C ALA A 1 -13.77 16.34 6.99
N ARG A 2 -14.74 15.63 6.37
CA ARG A 2 -14.87 14.15 6.48
C ARG A 2 -13.85 13.38 5.65
N ALA A 3 -13.34 13.93 4.56
CA ALA A 3 -12.37 13.26 3.70
C ALA A 3 -10.98 13.10 4.36
N VAL A 4 -10.59 14.02 5.23
CA VAL A 4 -9.29 14.01 5.92
C VAL A 4 -9.16 12.82 6.87
N PHE A 5 -10.24 12.39 7.53
CA PHE A 5 -10.19 11.27 8.48
C PHE A 5 -9.94 9.92 7.79
N THR A 6 -10.53 9.68 6.63
CA THR A 6 -10.33 8.42 5.90
C THR A 6 -8.90 8.26 5.41
N ASP A 7 -8.24 9.35 5.03
CA ASP A 7 -6.85 9.34 4.54
C ASP A 7 -5.85 8.98 5.65
N MET A 8 -6.08 9.46 6.88
CA MET A 8 -5.26 9.08 8.02
C MET A 8 -5.37 7.59 8.33
N PHE A 9 -6.58 7.04 8.41
CA PHE A 9 -6.78 5.61 8.66
C PHE A 9 -6.17 4.75 7.55
N PHE A 10 -6.34 5.14 6.30
CA PHE A 10 -5.74 4.46 5.16
C PHE A 10 -4.21 4.39 5.29
N SER A 11 -3.56 5.53 5.56
CA SER A 11 -2.11 5.62 5.72
C SER A 11 -1.59 4.80 6.90
N ILE A 12 -2.31 4.83 8.04
CA ILE A 12 -1.98 4.03 9.22
C ILE A 12 -2.06 2.53 8.90
N PHE A 13 -3.13 2.08 8.24
CA PHE A 13 -3.30 0.66 7.92
C PHE A 13 -2.25 0.17 6.91
N ILE A 14 -1.88 0.97 5.92
CA ILE A 14 -0.77 0.65 5.01
C ILE A 14 0.54 0.53 5.79
N LEU A 15 0.84 1.50 6.66
CA LEU A 15 2.06 1.47 7.47
C LEU A 15 2.12 0.24 8.39
N LEU A 16 1.02 -0.08 9.06
CA LEU A 16 0.91 -1.26 9.93
C LEU A 16 1.05 -2.56 9.12
N SER A 17 0.46 -2.62 7.94
CA SER A 17 0.61 -3.75 7.02
C SER A 17 2.09 -3.95 6.65
N LEU A 18 2.77 -2.93 6.15
CA LEU A 18 4.18 -3.01 5.77
C LEU A 18 5.10 -3.35 6.94
N THR A 19 4.85 -2.76 8.11
CA THR A 19 5.61 -3.05 9.34
C THR A 19 5.44 -4.51 9.77
N SER A 20 4.21 -5.03 9.70
CA SER A 20 3.90 -6.43 10.02
C SER A 20 4.59 -7.40 9.06
N PHE A 21 4.62 -7.08 7.76
CA PHE A 21 5.37 -7.85 6.77
C PHE A 21 6.87 -7.85 7.08
N PHE A 22 7.45 -6.67 7.33
CA PHE A 22 8.88 -6.56 7.64
C PHE A 22 9.25 -7.33 8.91
N TRP A 23 8.39 -7.29 9.91
CA TRP A 23 8.55 -8.07 11.12
C TRP A 23 8.49 -9.59 10.85
N ALA A 24 7.53 -10.06 10.04
CA ALA A 24 7.44 -11.45 9.61
C ALA A 24 8.69 -11.91 8.84
N TYR A 25 9.26 -11.01 8.02
CA TYR A 25 10.45 -11.28 7.24
C TYR A 25 11.72 -11.40 8.09
N THR A 26 11.85 -10.55 9.11
CA THR A 26 13.03 -10.50 9.97
C THR A 26 13.00 -11.56 11.09
N GLN A 27 11.81 -11.85 11.64
CA GLN A 27 11.61 -12.82 12.72
C GLN A 27 10.90 -14.07 12.22
N ARG A 28 11.64 -15.01 11.69
CA ARG A 28 11.08 -16.22 11.06
C ARG A 28 10.23 -17.08 11.98
N GLU A 29 10.48 -17.09 13.28
CA GLU A 29 9.66 -17.80 14.28
C GLU A 29 8.24 -17.25 14.36
N LYS A 30 8.06 -15.94 14.19
CA LYS A 30 6.76 -15.25 14.24
C LYS A 30 6.17 -14.94 12.86
N ARG A 31 6.70 -15.58 11.81
CA ARG A 31 6.36 -15.34 10.43
C ARG A 31 4.86 -15.46 10.16
N ALA A 32 4.23 -16.55 10.57
CA ALA A 32 2.80 -16.79 10.33
C ALA A 32 1.94 -15.67 10.91
N PHE A 33 2.24 -15.24 12.14
CA PHE A 33 1.51 -14.16 12.78
C PHE A 33 1.72 -12.80 12.10
N GLY A 34 2.96 -12.48 11.72
CA GLY A 34 3.24 -11.22 11.03
C GLY A 34 2.63 -11.16 9.61
N VAL A 35 2.62 -12.27 8.87
CA VAL A 35 1.91 -12.38 7.57
C VAL A 35 0.40 -12.22 7.77
N LEU A 36 -0.16 -12.82 8.80
CA LEU A 36 -1.58 -12.67 9.12
C LEU A 36 -1.93 -11.20 9.39
N LEU A 37 -1.16 -10.51 10.22
CA LEU A 37 -1.34 -9.09 10.50
C LEU A 37 -1.21 -8.22 9.24
N PHE A 38 -0.26 -8.54 8.34
CA PHE A 38 -0.13 -7.87 7.05
C PHE A 38 -1.45 -7.88 6.28
N PHE A 39 -2.07 -9.05 6.15
CA PHE A 39 -3.32 -9.20 5.42
C PHE A 39 -4.53 -8.62 6.15
N ILE A 40 -4.57 -8.64 7.48
CA ILE A 40 -5.60 -7.97 8.29
C ILE A 40 -5.57 -6.46 8.03
N PHE A 41 -4.41 -5.83 8.17
CA PHE A 41 -4.29 -4.38 7.97
C PHE A 41 -4.50 -3.98 6.52
N ALA A 42 -4.05 -4.79 5.54
CA ALA A 42 -4.35 -4.56 4.14
C ALA A 42 -5.86 -4.67 3.86
N GLY A 43 -6.57 -5.62 4.48
CA GLY A 43 -8.03 -5.72 4.38
C GLY A 43 -8.75 -4.51 4.95
N LEU A 44 -8.32 -4.00 6.10
CA LEU A 44 -8.83 -2.77 6.69
C LEU A 44 -8.53 -1.54 5.80
N ALA A 45 -7.35 -1.47 5.19
CA ALA A 45 -7.01 -0.41 4.24
C ALA A 45 -7.93 -0.45 3.01
N VAL A 46 -8.26 -1.64 2.50
CA VAL A 46 -9.22 -1.81 1.38
C VAL A 46 -10.61 -1.32 1.76
N LEU A 47 -11.06 -1.52 2.98
CA LEU A 47 -12.35 -1.00 3.44
C LEU A 47 -12.39 0.53 3.54
N THR A 48 -11.23 1.20 3.64
CA THR A 48 -11.16 2.68 3.72
C THR A 48 -11.15 3.36 2.35
N LYS A 49 -10.36 2.86 1.39
CA LYS A 49 -10.16 3.49 0.07
C LYS A 49 -10.20 2.51 -1.12
N GLY A 50 -10.75 1.32 -0.93
CA GLY A 50 -10.89 0.35 -2.01
C GLY A 50 -9.59 -0.39 -2.36
N PRO A 51 -9.47 -0.91 -3.61
CA PRO A 51 -8.41 -1.84 -4.01
C PRO A 51 -6.98 -1.35 -3.79
N LEU A 52 -6.76 -0.03 -3.73
CA LEU A 52 -5.44 0.56 -3.46
C LEU A 52 -4.86 0.11 -2.11
N GLY A 53 -5.73 -0.26 -1.15
CA GLY A 53 -5.33 -0.73 0.18
C GLY A 53 -4.52 -2.02 0.19
N ILE A 54 -4.70 -2.90 -0.79
CA ILE A 54 -3.89 -4.11 -0.97
C ILE A 54 -2.83 -3.91 -2.06
N LEU A 55 -3.12 -3.13 -3.10
CA LEU A 55 -2.24 -2.96 -4.24
C LEU A 55 -0.92 -2.29 -3.84
N ILE A 56 -0.98 -1.19 -3.10
CA ILE A 56 0.23 -0.46 -2.67
C ILE A 56 1.15 -1.33 -1.81
N PRO A 57 0.71 -1.90 -0.66
CA PRO A 57 1.61 -2.72 0.16
C PRO A 57 2.09 -3.98 -0.57
N SER A 58 1.27 -4.59 -1.45
CA SER A 58 1.69 -5.75 -2.23
C SER A 58 2.78 -5.41 -3.23
N LEU A 59 2.70 -4.29 -3.94
CA LEU A 59 3.75 -3.85 -4.86
C LEU A 59 5.08 -3.60 -4.14
N ILE A 60 5.04 -2.93 -3.00
CA ILE A 60 6.23 -2.67 -2.17
C ILE A 60 6.86 -4.00 -1.71
N VAL A 61 6.04 -4.92 -1.20
CA VAL A 61 6.49 -6.24 -0.75
C VAL A 61 7.10 -7.06 -1.90
N LEU A 62 6.44 -7.09 -3.07
CA LEU A 62 6.93 -7.81 -4.23
C LEU A 62 8.24 -7.23 -4.76
N PHE A 63 8.35 -5.90 -4.81
CA PHE A 63 9.58 -5.22 -5.18
C PHE A 63 10.72 -5.56 -4.22
N PHE A 64 10.47 -5.46 -2.91
CA PHE A 64 11.45 -5.81 -1.89
C PHE A 64 11.93 -7.26 -2.01
N LEU A 65 11.01 -8.24 -2.15
CA LEU A 65 11.33 -9.65 -2.31
C LEU A 65 12.05 -9.94 -3.63
N GLY A 66 11.71 -9.21 -4.70
CA GLY A 66 12.40 -9.29 -5.99
C GLY A 66 13.86 -8.86 -5.88
N VAL A 67 14.13 -7.73 -5.22
CA VAL A 67 15.50 -7.25 -4.96
C VAL A 67 16.28 -8.24 -4.08
N LYS A 68 15.61 -8.85 -3.09
CA LYS A 68 16.19 -9.87 -2.21
C LYS A 68 16.32 -11.24 -2.87
N LYS A 69 15.71 -11.45 -4.04
CA LYS A 69 15.63 -12.76 -4.74
C LYS A 69 15.00 -13.86 -3.87
N ASP A 70 14.14 -13.49 -2.92
CA ASP A 70 13.47 -14.40 -1.97
C ASP A 70 11.95 -14.49 -2.22
N MET A 71 11.58 -14.66 -3.50
CA MET A 71 10.15 -14.79 -3.90
C MET A 71 9.47 -16.04 -3.30
N ARG A 72 10.26 -17.02 -2.84
CA ARG A 72 9.75 -18.21 -2.14
C ARG A 72 9.06 -17.88 -0.82
N PHE A 73 9.34 -16.69 -0.28
CA PHE A 73 8.68 -16.21 0.93
C PHE A 73 7.16 -16.09 0.77
N VAL A 74 6.67 -15.71 -0.42
CA VAL A 74 5.23 -15.58 -0.73
C VAL A 74 4.58 -16.95 -1.00
N LEU A 75 5.33 -17.93 -1.47
CA LEU A 75 4.84 -19.27 -1.83
C LEU A 75 4.71 -20.19 -0.61
N ASN A 76 4.14 -19.71 0.49
CA ASN A 76 4.00 -20.50 1.71
C ASN A 76 2.53 -20.52 2.19
N ARG A 77 2.19 -21.56 2.99
CA ARG A 77 0.86 -21.75 3.59
C ARG A 77 0.38 -20.54 4.38
N ASP A 78 1.30 -19.81 5.02
CA ASP A 78 0.98 -18.61 5.78
C ASP A 78 0.35 -17.51 4.92
N PHE A 79 0.82 -17.35 3.66
CA PHE A 79 0.25 -16.41 2.70
C PHE A 79 -1.15 -16.84 2.24
N ILE A 80 -1.38 -18.13 2.02
CA ILE A 80 -2.70 -18.65 1.64
C ILE A 80 -3.70 -18.38 2.76
N LEU A 81 -3.34 -18.64 4.00
CA LEU A 81 -4.16 -18.32 5.18
C LEU A 81 -4.40 -16.80 5.31
N GLY A 82 -3.35 -16.00 5.06
CA GLY A 82 -3.46 -14.55 5.07
C GLY A 82 -4.42 -14.02 4.01
N ILE A 83 -4.35 -14.54 2.78
CA ILE A 83 -5.30 -14.19 1.68
C ILE A 83 -6.73 -14.57 2.08
N PHE A 84 -6.92 -15.74 2.70
CA PHE A 84 -8.24 -16.15 3.16
C PHE A 84 -8.80 -15.15 4.19
N VAL A 85 -8.00 -14.75 5.18
CA VAL A 85 -8.40 -13.75 6.19
C VAL A 85 -8.64 -12.39 5.56
N PHE A 86 -7.82 -11.96 4.61
CA PHE A 86 -8.05 -10.74 3.83
C PHE A 86 -9.41 -10.76 3.13
N CYS A 87 -9.73 -11.86 2.45
CA CYS A 87 -11.04 -12.03 1.79
C CYS A 87 -12.19 -11.99 2.79
N LEU A 88 -12.01 -12.60 3.96
CA LEU A 88 -13.01 -12.63 5.02
C LEU A 88 -13.32 -11.25 5.60
N ILE A 89 -12.31 -10.37 5.64
CA ILE A 89 -12.45 -8.97 6.11
C ILE A 89 -13.03 -8.07 5.02
N SER A 90 -12.52 -8.14 3.79
CA SER A 90 -12.85 -7.20 2.73
C SER A 90 -14.10 -7.58 1.94
N MET A 91 -14.30 -8.87 1.59
CA MET A 91 -15.39 -9.30 0.70
C MET A 91 -16.81 -9.09 1.23
N PRO A 92 -17.13 -9.27 2.52
CA PRO A 92 -18.52 -9.14 2.98
C PRO A 92 -19.13 -7.78 2.65
N TRP A 93 -18.35 -6.70 2.77
CA TRP A 93 -18.81 -5.35 2.44
C TRP A 93 -19.09 -5.20 0.94
N TYR A 94 -18.18 -5.66 0.08
CA TYR A 94 -18.35 -5.59 -1.38
C TYR A 94 -19.53 -6.44 -1.85
N ILE A 95 -19.68 -7.66 -1.32
CA ILE A 95 -20.81 -8.55 -1.64
C ILE A 95 -22.13 -7.88 -1.24
N PHE A 96 -22.20 -7.27 -0.06
CA PHE A 96 -23.39 -6.56 0.40
C PHE A 96 -23.72 -5.39 -0.52
N MET A 97 -22.73 -4.59 -0.91
CA MET A 97 -22.92 -3.43 -1.79
C MET A 97 -23.38 -3.85 -3.20
N VAL A 98 -22.77 -4.89 -3.76
CA VAL A 98 -23.18 -5.43 -5.08
C VAL A 98 -24.60 -5.98 -5.02
N LYS A 99 -24.99 -6.70 -3.95
CA LYS A 99 -26.36 -7.20 -3.78
C LYS A 99 -27.38 -6.08 -3.63
N LYS A 100 -27.03 -4.99 -2.95
CA LYS A 100 -27.95 -3.87 -2.68
C LYS A 100 -28.12 -2.92 -3.86
N TYR A 101 -27.03 -2.61 -4.58
CA TYR A 101 -27.01 -1.58 -5.62
C TYR A 101 -26.75 -2.14 -7.03
N GLY A 102 -26.47 -3.43 -7.18
CA GLY A 102 -26.30 -4.11 -8.46
C GLY A 102 -25.14 -3.58 -9.30
N THR A 103 -25.32 -3.60 -10.61
CA THR A 103 -24.31 -3.18 -11.60
C THR A 103 -23.95 -1.69 -11.51
N HIS A 104 -24.86 -0.86 -11.00
CA HIS A 104 -24.59 0.58 -10.82
C HIS A 104 -23.44 0.81 -9.85
N PHE A 105 -23.42 0.12 -8.70
CA PHE A 105 -22.32 0.21 -7.74
C PHE A 105 -21.00 -0.25 -8.35
N THR A 106 -21.01 -1.37 -9.09
CA THR A 106 -19.79 -1.90 -9.72
C THR A 106 -19.19 -0.92 -10.72
N TYR A 107 -20.06 -0.30 -11.55
CA TYR A 107 -19.63 0.68 -12.55
C TYR A 107 -19.10 1.97 -11.90
N GLU A 108 -19.84 2.57 -10.97
CA GLU A 108 -19.42 3.79 -10.29
C GLU A 108 -18.12 3.58 -9.49
N PHE A 109 -18.05 2.52 -8.70
CA PHE A 109 -16.93 2.27 -7.81
C PHE A 109 -15.65 1.86 -8.57
N PHE A 110 -15.73 0.91 -9.50
CA PHE A 110 -14.53 0.43 -10.20
C PHE A 110 -14.15 1.32 -11.39
N TYR A 111 -15.12 1.79 -12.15
CA TYR A 111 -14.84 2.57 -13.35
C TYR A 111 -14.63 4.06 -13.02
N ASN A 112 -15.62 4.72 -12.40
CA ASN A 112 -15.53 6.16 -12.16
C ASN A 112 -14.54 6.54 -11.05
N ASP A 113 -14.60 5.84 -9.90
CA ASP A 113 -13.76 6.22 -8.76
C ASP A 113 -12.30 5.75 -8.87
N HIS A 114 -12.02 4.70 -9.63
CA HIS A 114 -10.65 4.15 -9.72
C HIS A 114 -10.05 4.28 -11.12
N LEU A 115 -10.66 3.71 -12.17
CA LEU A 115 -10.07 3.71 -13.51
C LEU A 115 -10.08 5.08 -14.16
N ARG A 116 -11.19 5.80 -14.09
CA ARG A 116 -11.31 7.12 -14.69
C ARG A 116 -10.33 8.12 -14.08
N ARG A 117 -10.15 8.10 -12.75
CA ARG A 117 -9.18 8.98 -12.07
C ARG A 117 -7.73 8.68 -12.40
N ILE A 118 -7.41 7.46 -12.86
CA ILE A 118 -6.06 7.11 -13.34
C ILE A 118 -5.85 7.64 -14.76
N ILE A 119 -6.92 7.63 -15.59
CA ILE A 119 -6.84 7.97 -17.02
C ILE A 119 -7.08 9.46 -17.26
N GLU A 120 -8.02 10.05 -16.52
CA GLU A 120 -8.40 11.46 -16.65
C GLU A 120 -8.01 12.24 -15.41
N ALA A 121 -7.26 13.33 -15.58
CA ALA A 121 -6.98 14.25 -14.49
C ALA A 121 -8.30 14.90 -13.99
N GLU A 122 -8.53 14.91 -12.69
CA GLU A 122 -9.76 15.43 -12.06
C GLU A 122 -9.95 16.95 -12.32
N HIS A 123 -8.85 17.65 -12.64
CA HIS A 123 -8.84 19.06 -13.03
C HIS A 123 -7.94 19.26 -14.25
N LEU A 124 -8.53 19.64 -15.38
CA LEU A 124 -7.83 19.93 -16.66
C LEU A 124 -6.69 20.97 -16.52
N SER A 125 -6.78 21.88 -15.53
CA SER A 125 -5.72 22.87 -15.25
C SER A 125 -4.45 22.28 -14.63
N ASN A 126 -4.51 21.05 -14.10
CA ASN A 126 -3.42 20.38 -13.37
C ASN A 126 -2.82 19.19 -14.16
N ASP A 127 -3.15 19.06 -15.44
CA ASP A 127 -2.74 17.95 -16.32
C ASP A 127 -1.29 18.09 -16.79
N THR A 128 -0.40 18.49 -15.89
CA THR A 128 1.04 18.53 -16.15
C THR A 128 1.73 17.52 -15.23
N TRP A 129 2.53 16.63 -15.83
CA TRP A 129 3.21 15.54 -15.11
C TRP A 129 4.06 16.01 -13.90
N TYR A 130 4.53 17.25 -13.90
CA TYR A 130 5.34 17.84 -12.84
C TYR A 130 4.50 18.52 -11.73
N PHE A 131 3.20 18.72 -11.92
CA PHE A 131 2.35 19.41 -10.96
C PHE A 131 2.30 18.67 -9.61
N TYR A 132 2.01 17.37 -9.63
CA TYR A 132 1.89 16.56 -8.40
C TYR A 132 3.22 16.45 -7.62
N PRO A 133 4.39 16.17 -8.24
CA PRO A 133 5.67 16.22 -7.55
C PRO A 133 5.96 17.57 -6.91
N LEU A 134 5.75 18.68 -7.61
CA LEU A 134 5.98 20.03 -7.09
C LEU A 134 5.01 20.40 -5.97
N ALA A 135 3.73 20.11 -6.13
CA ALA A 135 2.72 20.35 -5.10
C ALA A 135 3.01 19.54 -3.83
N THR A 136 3.46 18.28 -3.97
CA THR A 136 3.84 17.44 -2.82
C THR A 136 5.07 18.00 -2.11
N ILE A 137 6.11 18.38 -2.84
CA ILE A 137 7.32 18.99 -2.26
C ILE A 137 6.98 20.29 -1.54
N GLY A 138 6.13 21.13 -2.15
CA GLY A 138 5.70 22.40 -1.57
C GLY A 138 4.85 22.24 -0.32
N SER A 139 3.85 21.34 -0.35
CA SER A 139 2.95 21.11 0.77
C SER A 139 3.62 20.43 1.98
N MET A 140 4.68 19.67 1.75
CA MET A 140 5.47 19.02 2.79
C MET A 140 6.64 19.88 3.32
N PHE A 141 6.81 21.12 2.84
CA PHE A 141 7.87 21.99 3.38
C PHE A 141 7.63 22.31 4.87
N PRO A 142 8.65 22.25 5.78
CA PRO A 142 10.09 22.00 5.52
C PRO A 142 10.51 20.50 5.48
N TRP A 143 9.59 19.57 5.70
CA TRP A 143 9.88 18.13 5.79
C TRP A 143 10.35 17.51 4.47
N SER A 144 9.98 18.10 3.34
CA SER A 144 10.45 17.67 2.01
C SER A 144 11.97 17.65 1.88
N LEU A 145 12.69 18.53 2.57
CA LEU A 145 14.16 18.52 2.61
C LEU A 145 14.71 17.22 3.23
N TYR A 146 14.07 16.75 4.32
CA TYR A 146 14.48 15.50 4.97
C TYR A 146 14.21 14.29 4.08
N VAL A 147 13.14 14.29 3.30
CA VAL A 147 12.83 13.23 2.34
C VAL A 147 13.95 13.14 1.29
N VAL A 148 14.35 14.28 0.69
CA VAL A 148 15.44 14.33 -0.30
C VAL A 148 16.76 13.85 0.30
N PHE A 149 17.14 14.35 1.49
CA PHE A 149 18.35 13.91 2.18
C PHE A 149 18.30 12.41 2.53
N SER A 150 17.15 11.89 2.96
CA SER A 150 16.96 10.47 3.26
C SER A 150 17.14 9.60 2.01
N PHE A 151 16.60 10.02 0.87
CA PHE A 151 16.80 9.33 -0.41
C PHE A 151 18.28 9.29 -0.80
N VAL A 152 18.97 10.44 -0.79
CA VAL A 152 20.39 10.50 -1.10
C VAL A 152 21.22 9.63 -0.16
N TYR A 153 20.91 9.66 1.14
CA TYR A 153 21.58 8.82 2.14
C TYR A 153 21.35 7.33 1.90
N LEU A 154 20.10 6.94 1.66
CA LEU A 154 19.72 5.55 1.37
C LEU A 154 20.42 5.03 0.11
N PHE A 155 20.43 5.80 -0.99
CA PHE A 155 21.12 5.42 -2.22
C PHE A 155 22.64 5.24 -1.99
N LYS A 156 23.29 6.13 -1.25
CA LYS A 156 24.71 5.98 -0.91
C LYS A 156 24.98 4.75 -0.04
N LYS A 157 24.09 4.43 0.89
CA LYS A 157 24.23 3.31 1.81
C LYS A 157 23.88 1.96 1.17
N LEU A 158 22.90 1.92 0.27
CA LEU A 158 22.58 0.74 -0.55
C LEU A 158 23.77 0.29 -1.40
N LYS A 159 24.56 1.24 -1.88
CA LYS A 159 25.77 0.96 -2.68
C LYS A 159 26.90 0.37 -1.84
N LYS A 160 26.92 0.61 -0.52
CA LYS A 160 28.04 0.21 0.36
C LYS A 160 27.75 -1.02 1.25
N ASN A 161 26.52 -1.19 1.76
CA ASN A 161 26.13 -2.34 2.60
C ASN A 161 24.61 -2.45 2.66
N ALA A 162 24.01 -3.37 1.93
CA ALA A 162 22.56 -3.58 1.89
C ALA A 162 22.09 -4.43 3.08
N SER A 163 21.79 -3.81 4.24
CA SER A 163 21.04 -4.51 5.28
C SER A 163 19.56 -4.67 4.86
N PRO A 164 18.86 -5.72 5.32
CA PRO A 164 17.45 -5.95 4.98
C PRO A 164 16.55 -4.73 5.24
N MET A 165 16.80 -4.00 6.32
CA MET A 165 16.03 -2.82 6.72
C MET A 165 16.15 -1.66 5.73
N HIS A 166 17.36 -1.41 5.20
CA HIS A 166 17.57 -0.31 4.26
C HIS A 166 16.91 -0.55 2.90
N LEU A 167 16.88 -1.81 2.45
CA LEU A 167 16.19 -2.19 1.23
C LEU A 167 14.68 -2.08 1.37
N PHE A 168 14.13 -2.46 2.53
CA PHE A 168 12.71 -2.33 2.80
C PHE A 168 12.26 -0.87 2.88
N LEU A 169 13.07 0.03 3.47
CA LEU A 169 12.76 1.45 3.53
C LEU A 169 12.89 2.18 2.18
N ALA A 170 13.59 1.57 1.20
CA ALA A 170 13.78 2.11 -0.14
C ALA A 170 12.76 1.58 -1.16
N SER A 171 11.99 0.52 -0.82
CA SER A 171 10.90 -0.04 -1.64
C SER A 171 9.58 0.67 -1.42
#